data_e1f581213cac4ca31f623cff65655b03
#
_entry.id   e1f581213cac4ca31f623cff65655b03
#
_cell.length_a   1.000
_cell.length_b   1.000
_cell.length_c   1.000
_cell.angle_alpha   90.00
_cell.angle_beta   90.00
_cell.angle_gamma   90.00
#
_symmetry.space_group_name_H-M   'P 1'
#
loop_
_entity.id
_entity.type
_entity.pdbx_description
1 polymer ?
#
loop_
_entity_poly.entity_id
_entity_poly.type
_entity_poly.pdbx_seq_one_letter_code
_entity_poly.pdbx_strand_id
1 'polypeptide(L)'
;MTTASQRTVQVLEQIVKPVPLGTNLALLQLMWAIISGAFLTGRGAIHTALKESGFRSQEIRRCWCALWAGQWHIYELIKQFRELVSADAQWQPRICADWRPVSVDLTAIWRPRLQGWSGKMFNRLADKKKTGIGYGLIADIGAIGEQRVPLLRAIVRGETAGESETTLQRRTLNKAAKMLKEDEVSIHDAGVSLREIHEARIPRFVARQRSNITGRRNTLPLYRSGRRHKFGEIVRPLARKRAGKVIAASPTDCV
;
A
#
# COMPACT_ATOMS: atom_id res chain seq x y z
N MET A 1 25.15 10.36 24.58
CA MET A 1 24.48 9.93 23.33
C MET A 1 23.41 8.92 23.66
N THR A 2 22.15 9.16 23.27
CA THR A 2 21.04 8.20 23.42
C THR A 2 21.30 6.99 22.52
N THR A 3 21.11 5.78 23.03
CA THR A 3 21.20 4.56 22.20
C THR A 3 20.07 4.52 21.16
N ALA A 4 20.26 3.80 20.06
CA ALA A 4 19.22 3.62 19.03
C ALA A 4 17.92 3.07 19.64
N SER A 5 18.01 2.15 20.59
CA SER A 5 16.86 1.59 21.32
C SER A 5 16.12 2.66 22.14
N GLN A 6 16.84 3.50 22.85
CA GLN A 6 16.23 4.59 23.63
C GLN A 6 15.51 5.58 22.73
N ARG A 7 16.12 5.94 21.59
CA ARG A 7 15.47 6.83 20.59
C ARG A 7 14.22 6.19 19.99
N THR A 8 14.27 4.90 19.69
CA THR A 8 13.10 4.16 19.19
C THR A 8 11.96 4.19 20.20
N VAL A 9 12.23 3.90 21.49
CA VAL A 9 11.20 3.96 22.55
C VAL A 9 10.61 5.37 22.65
N GLN A 10 11.43 6.42 22.64
CA GLN A 10 10.95 7.81 22.67
C GLN A 10 10.02 8.14 21.50
N VAL A 11 10.35 7.69 20.28
CA VAL A 11 9.47 7.85 19.11
C VAL A 11 8.14 7.12 19.30
N LEU A 12 8.18 5.88 19.78
CA LEU A 12 6.97 5.10 20.03
C LEU A 12 6.09 5.74 21.12
N GLU A 13 6.69 6.26 22.19
CA GLU A 13 5.97 7.01 23.25
C GLU A 13 5.25 8.23 22.68
N GLN A 14 5.88 8.98 21.80
CA GLN A 14 5.26 10.12 21.14
C GLN A 14 4.11 9.70 20.21
N ILE A 15 4.23 8.59 19.49
CA ILE A 15 3.18 8.06 18.62
C ILE A 15 1.93 7.67 19.43
N VAL A 16 2.10 7.07 20.60
CA VAL A 16 0.97 6.62 21.46
C VAL A 16 0.50 7.67 22.45
N LYS A 17 1.16 8.84 22.52
CA LYS A 17 0.82 9.92 23.45
C LYS A 17 -0.66 10.36 23.45
N PRO A 18 -1.34 10.48 22.30
CA PRO A 18 -2.76 10.87 22.26
C PRO A 18 -3.70 9.74 22.67
N VAL A 19 -3.21 8.51 22.84
CA VAL A 19 -4.03 7.36 23.24
C VAL A 19 -4.26 7.38 24.75
N PRO A 20 -5.46 7.03 25.24
CA PRO A 20 -5.76 7.01 26.67
C PRO A 20 -4.80 6.18 27.51
N LEU A 21 -4.56 6.60 28.75
CA LEU A 21 -3.71 5.90 29.71
C LEU A 21 -4.10 4.43 29.89
N GLY A 22 -3.11 3.58 30.00
CA GLY A 22 -3.28 2.13 30.07
C GLY A 22 -3.33 1.47 28.69
N THR A 23 -4.10 2.01 27.76
CA THR A 23 -4.08 1.57 26.35
C THR A 23 -2.78 1.98 25.67
N ASN A 24 -2.31 3.19 25.88
CA ASN A 24 -1.06 3.70 25.30
C ASN A 24 0.16 2.85 25.72
N LEU A 25 0.29 2.50 26.99
CA LEU A 25 1.39 1.65 27.48
C LEU A 25 1.34 0.25 26.85
N ALA A 26 0.16 -0.34 26.77
CA ALA A 26 -0.02 -1.65 26.14
C ALA A 26 0.31 -1.62 24.63
N LEU A 27 -0.09 -0.56 23.91
CA LEU A 27 0.28 -0.37 22.51
C LEU A 27 1.78 -0.14 22.34
N LEU A 28 2.42 0.65 23.21
CA LEU A 28 3.86 0.84 23.23
C LEU A 28 4.60 -0.49 23.35
N GLN A 29 4.20 -1.32 24.31
CA GLN A 29 4.76 -2.65 24.52
C GLN A 29 4.60 -3.56 23.29
N LEU A 30 3.43 -3.56 22.68
CA LEU A 30 3.17 -4.31 21.43
C LEU A 30 4.03 -3.82 20.28
N MET A 31 4.10 -2.53 20.06
CA MET A 31 4.92 -1.94 19.00
C MET A 31 6.39 -2.22 19.20
N TRP A 32 6.87 -2.14 20.45
CA TRP A 32 8.23 -2.53 20.79
C TRP A 32 8.51 -4.01 20.49
N ALA A 33 7.59 -4.91 20.89
CA ALA A 33 7.74 -6.34 20.59
C ALA A 33 7.75 -6.63 19.08
N ILE A 34 7.01 -5.86 18.27
CA ILE A 34 7.06 -5.97 16.80
C ILE A 34 8.43 -5.54 16.28
N ILE A 35 8.93 -4.37 16.68
CA ILE A 35 10.19 -3.78 16.18
C ILE A 35 11.38 -4.59 16.65
N SER A 36 11.37 -5.11 17.87
CA SER A 36 12.43 -5.98 18.40
C SER A 36 12.49 -7.38 17.75
N GLY A 37 11.53 -7.71 16.89
CA GLY A 37 11.51 -8.98 16.17
C GLY A 37 10.86 -10.15 16.92
N ALA A 38 10.31 -9.93 18.12
CA ALA A 38 9.67 -11.00 18.92
C ALA A 38 8.52 -11.69 18.19
N PHE A 39 7.85 -11.00 17.28
CA PHE A 39 6.79 -11.57 16.46
C PHE A 39 7.27 -12.52 15.36
N LEU A 40 8.55 -12.51 15.02
CA LEU A 40 9.12 -13.41 14.01
C LEU A 40 9.17 -14.85 14.53
N THR A 41 9.62 -15.06 15.77
CA THR A 41 9.68 -16.36 16.43
C THR A 41 8.29 -16.93 16.68
N GLY A 42 7.37 -16.11 17.16
CA GLY A 42 5.96 -16.46 17.39
C GLY A 42 5.10 -16.60 16.12
N ARG A 43 5.70 -16.52 14.91
CA ARG A 43 4.97 -16.54 13.62
C ARG A 43 3.81 -15.54 13.58
N GLY A 44 3.95 -14.40 14.25
CA GLY A 44 2.94 -13.36 14.37
C GLY A 44 1.85 -13.64 15.41
N ALA A 45 2.01 -14.63 16.28
CA ALA A 45 1.11 -14.89 17.40
C ALA A 45 1.45 -13.94 18.56
N ILE A 46 0.51 -13.06 18.92
CA ILE A 46 0.71 -12.02 19.93
C ILE A 46 1.09 -12.62 21.28
N HIS A 47 0.35 -13.62 21.73
CA HIS A 47 0.59 -14.26 23.03
C HIS A 47 2.01 -14.82 23.12
N THR A 48 2.43 -15.61 22.12
CA THR A 48 3.76 -16.22 22.08
C THR A 48 4.84 -15.15 22.03
N ALA A 49 4.71 -14.15 21.16
CA ALA A 49 5.68 -13.08 21.03
C ALA A 49 5.89 -12.29 22.33
N LEU A 50 4.80 -11.92 23.01
CA LEU A 50 4.90 -11.21 24.28
C LEU A 50 5.46 -12.08 25.40
N LYS A 51 5.10 -13.38 25.47
CA LYS A 51 5.66 -14.32 26.43
C LYS A 51 7.17 -14.50 26.24
N GLU A 52 7.62 -14.67 25.01
CA GLU A 52 9.05 -14.77 24.66
C GLU A 52 9.82 -13.47 24.95
N SER A 53 9.14 -12.33 24.89
CA SER A 53 9.68 -11.01 25.30
C SER A 53 9.73 -10.80 26.81
N GLY A 54 9.39 -11.82 27.62
CA GLY A 54 9.45 -11.77 29.10
C GLY A 54 8.22 -11.12 29.77
N PHE A 55 7.14 -10.86 29.03
CA PHE A 55 5.93 -10.28 29.61
C PHE A 55 5.17 -11.31 30.47
N ARG A 56 4.70 -10.86 31.63
CA ARG A 56 3.89 -11.67 32.54
C ARG A 56 2.46 -11.81 32.01
N SER A 57 1.74 -12.83 32.44
CA SER A 57 0.39 -13.13 31.96
C SER A 57 -0.59 -11.95 32.09
N GLN A 58 -0.47 -11.15 33.16
CA GLN A 58 -1.28 -9.94 33.31
C GLN A 58 -0.97 -8.85 32.27
N GLU A 59 0.30 -8.68 31.93
CA GLU A 59 0.73 -7.71 30.91
C GLU A 59 0.25 -8.14 29.52
N ILE A 60 0.37 -9.42 29.22
CA ILE A 60 -0.16 -10.00 27.98
C ILE A 60 -1.68 -9.77 27.88
N ARG A 61 -2.41 -10.01 28.97
CA ARG A 61 -3.85 -9.77 29.02
C ARG A 61 -4.18 -8.28 28.80
N ARG A 62 -3.43 -7.36 29.39
CA ARG A 62 -3.59 -5.91 29.16
C ARG A 62 -3.36 -5.54 27.69
N CYS A 63 -2.35 -6.08 27.06
CA CYS A 63 -2.10 -5.88 25.63
C CYS A 63 -3.28 -6.38 24.78
N TRP A 64 -3.86 -7.54 25.09
CA TRP A 64 -5.05 -8.05 24.43
C TRP A 64 -6.26 -7.13 24.61
N CYS A 65 -6.51 -6.69 25.85
CA CYS A 65 -7.60 -5.76 26.13
C CYS A 65 -7.41 -4.43 25.39
N ALA A 66 -6.19 -3.91 25.33
CA ALA A 66 -5.89 -2.70 24.57
C ALA A 66 -6.17 -2.84 23.08
N LEU A 67 -5.85 -3.98 22.49
CA LEU A 67 -6.12 -4.23 21.06
C LEU A 67 -7.60 -4.38 20.76
N TRP A 68 -8.35 -5.05 21.64
CA TRP A 68 -9.75 -5.40 21.39
C TRP A 68 -10.74 -4.34 21.83
N ALA A 69 -10.54 -3.78 23.01
CA ALA A 69 -11.46 -2.86 23.66
C ALA A 69 -10.86 -1.49 23.96
N GLY A 70 -9.61 -1.26 23.58
CA GLY A 70 -8.94 0.03 23.80
C GLY A 70 -9.50 1.12 22.89
N GLN A 71 -9.55 2.34 23.43
CA GLN A 71 -9.96 3.53 22.66
C GLN A 71 -8.77 4.07 21.87
N TRP A 72 -8.57 3.55 20.67
CA TRP A 72 -7.55 4.03 19.76
C TRP A 72 -7.96 3.80 18.30
N HIS A 73 -7.44 4.64 17.43
CA HIS A 73 -7.66 4.52 15.99
C HIS A 73 -6.32 4.52 15.26
N ILE A 74 -6.16 3.60 14.32
CA ILE A 74 -4.95 3.49 13.51
C ILE A 74 -4.59 4.81 12.81
N TYR A 75 -5.57 5.61 12.41
CA TYR A 75 -5.35 6.90 11.76
C TYR A 75 -4.70 7.93 12.67
N GLU A 76 -5.01 7.92 13.98
CA GLU A 76 -4.34 8.78 14.95
C GLU A 76 -2.87 8.41 15.11
N LEU A 77 -2.55 7.12 15.16
CA LEU A 77 -1.17 6.64 15.22
C LEU A 77 -0.39 7.00 13.94
N ILE A 78 -1.02 6.82 12.78
CA ILE A 78 -0.43 7.22 11.49
C ILE A 78 -0.19 8.73 11.47
N LYS A 79 -1.14 9.54 11.92
CA LYS A 79 -1.03 10.99 11.99
C LYS A 79 0.14 11.41 12.88
N GLN A 80 0.23 10.89 14.09
CA GLN A 80 1.33 11.18 15.01
C GLN A 80 2.69 10.79 14.42
N PHE A 81 2.79 9.60 13.84
CA PHE A 81 4.01 9.16 13.17
C PHE A 81 4.40 10.11 12.03
N ARG A 82 3.44 10.53 11.21
CA ARG A 82 3.68 11.47 10.11
C ARG A 82 4.16 12.83 10.62
N GLU A 83 3.54 13.36 11.66
CA GLU A 83 3.93 14.64 12.27
C GLU A 83 5.37 14.57 12.79
N LEU A 84 5.74 13.48 13.47
CA LEU A 84 7.10 13.25 13.94
C LEU A 84 8.13 13.19 12.80
N VAL A 85 7.84 12.40 11.76
CA VAL A 85 8.73 12.25 10.61
C VAL A 85 8.81 13.55 9.81
N SER A 86 7.71 14.27 9.65
CA SER A 86 7.71 15.56 8.93
C SER A 86 8.41 16.68 9.69
N ALA A 87 8.47 16.60 11.02
CA ALA A 87 9.24 17.51 11.85
C ALA A 87 10.75 17.19 11.86
N ASP A 88 11.13 15.97 11.46
CA ASP A 88 12.53 15.58 11.31
C ASP A 88 13.05 16.11 9.97
N ALA A 89 13.99 17.07 10.03
CA ALA A 89 14.60 17.68 8.85
C ALA A 89 15.34 16.68 7.94
N GLN A 90 15.61 15.47 8.39
CA GLN A 90 16.29 14.44 7.60
C GLN A 90 15.36 13.79 6.55
N TRP A 91 14.05 13.72 6.81
CA TRP A 91 13.12 13.19 5.83
C TRP A 91 12.71 14.26 4.83
N GLN A 92 12.94 14.00 3.56
CA GLN A 92 12.60 14.91 2.48
C GLN A 92 11.61 14.25 1.51
N PRO A 93 10.49 14.94 1.16
CA PRO A 93 9.61 14.45 0.12
C PRO A 93 10.35 14.42 -1.21
N ARG A 94 10.13 13.38 -2.00
CA ARG A 94 10.68 13.32 -3.35
C ARG A 94 9.86 14.20 -4.28
N ILE A 95 10.54 14.91 -5.18
CA ILE A 95 9.92 15.70 -6.24
C ILE A 95 10.40 15.13 -7.57
N CYS A 96 9.47 14.90 -8.48
CA CYS A 96 9.74 14.40 -9.84
C CYS A 96 8.99 15.27 -10.83
N ALA A 97 9.72 16.03 -11.67
CA ALA A 97 9.13 16.95 -12.65
C ALA A 97 8.05 17.85 -12.02
N ASP A 98 8.39 18.51 -10.92
CA ASP A 98 7.54 19.44 -10.13
C ASP A 98 6.37 18.78 -9.37
N TRP A 99 6.24 17.46 -9.46
CA TRP A 99 5.19 16.72 -8.75
C TRP A 99 5.71 15.94 -7.54
N ARG A 100 4.90 15.90 -6.49
CA ARG A 100 5.12 15.02 -5.33
C ARG A 100 4.47 13.65 -5.58
N PRO A 101 5.25 12.58 -5.70
CA PRO A 101 4.72 11.25 -5.95
C PRO A 101 4.07 10.64 -4.70
N VAL A 102 2.88 10.06 -4.88
CA VAL A 102 2.13 9.31 -3.87
C VAL A 102 1.98 7.87 -4.35
N SER A 103 2.54 6.92 -3.63
CA SER A 103 2.41 5.50 -3.95
C SER A 103 1.05 4.97 -3.51
N VAL A 104 0.42 4.19 -4.38
CA VAL A 104 -0.83 3.46 -4.09
C VAL A 104 -0.62 2.01 -4.47
N ASP A 105 -0.61 1.12 -3.48
CA ASP A 105 -0.30 -0.30 -3.69
C ASP A 105 -1.13 -1.21 -2.78
N LEU A 106 -1.24 -2.48 -3.16
CA LEU A 106 -1.85 -3.53 -2.35
C LEU A 106 -0.79 -4.44 -1.76
N THR A 107 -0.99 -4.80 -0.52
CA THR A 107 -0.20 -5.84 0.15
C THR A 107 -1.11 -6.83 0.87
N ALA A 108 -0.57 -7.97 1.27
CA ALA A 108 -1.33 -8.97 2.01
C ALA A 108 -0.49 -9.70 3.04
N ILE A 109 -1.14 -10.08 4.12
CA ILE A 109 -0.61 -11.04 5.08
C ILE A 109 -1.27 -12.38 4.79
N TRP A 110 -0.51 -13.32 4.23
CA TRP A 110 -1.03 -14.63 3.88
C TRP A 110 -1.14 -15.53 5.11
N ARG A 111 -2.33 -16.08 5.30
CA ARG A 111 -2.69 -16.97 6.39
C ARG A 111 -3.47 -18.16 5.84
N PRO A 112 -2.81 -19.17 5.23
CA PRO A 112 -3.48 -20.26 4.52
C PRO A 112 -4.48 -21.07 5.35
N ARG A 113 -4.31 -21.06 6.68
CA ARG A 113 -5.16 -21.78 7.64
C ARG A 113 -6.09 -20.86 8.43
N LEU A 114 -6.30 -19.61 7.97
CA LEU A 114 -7.21 -18.71 8.66
C LEU A 114 -8.66 -19.18 8.49
N GLN A 115 -9.28 -19.58 9.59
CA GLN A 115 -10.68 -20.02 9.61
C GLN A 115 -11.64 -18.83 9.54
N GLY A 116 -12.80 -19.02 8.90
CA GLY A 116 -13.83 -17.99 8.76
C GLY A 116 -13.45 -16.85 7.83
N TRP A 117 -12.35 -16.96 7.08
CA TRP A 117 -11.89 -15.95 6.14
C TRP A 117 -11.78 -16.52 4.73
N SER A 118 -12.57 -16.01 3.80
CA SER A 118 -12.58 -16.44 2.40
C SER A 118 -11.77 -15.54 1.46
N GLY A 119 -11.27 -14.40 1.93
CA GLY A 119 -10.48 -13.47 1.14
C GLY A 119 -9.21 -14.12 0.60
N LYS A 120 -8.99 -14.01 -0.71
CA LYS A 120 -7.83 -14.56 -1.40
C LYS A 120 -7.07 -13.44 -2.11
N MET A 121 -5.77 -13.35 -1.85
CA MET A 121 -4.86 -12.39 -2.47
C MET A 121 -3.82 -13.12 -3.30
N PHE A 122 -3.37 -12.53 -4.39
CA PHE A 122 -2.33 -13.11 -5.24
C PHE A 122 -0.99 -13.11 -4.51
N ASN A 123 -0.36 -14.27 -4.44
CA ASN A 123 0.98 -14.45 -3.86
C ASN A 123 1.98 -14.68 -4.98
N ARG A 124 2.86 -13.71 -5.22
CA ARG A 124 3.86 -13.75 -6.30
C ARG A 124 4.83 -14.93 -6.17
N LEU A 125 5.25 -15.27 -4.95
CA LEU A 125 6.20 -16.37 -4.71
C LEU A 125 5.59 -17.75 -5.00
N ALA A 126 4.28 -17.88 -4.82
CA ALA A 126 3.57 -19.13 -5.07
C ALA A 126 2.85 -19.15 -6.42
N ASP A 127 2.89 -18.05 -7.17
CA ASP A 127 2.18 -17.83 -8.44
C ASP A 127 0.71 -18.24 -8.42
N LYS A 128 0.04 -18.03 -7.27
CA LYS A 128 -1.37 -18.35 -7.08
C LYS A 128 -2.02 -17.51 -5.98
N LYS A 129 -3.35 -17.46 -6.00
CA LYS A 129 -4.12 -16.86 -4.90
C LYS A 129 -4.08 -17.76 -3.66
N LYS A 130 -3.76 -17.14 -2.51
CA LYS A 130 -3.80 -17.78 -1.19
C LYS A 130 -4.69 -17.00 -0.25
N THR A 131 -5.27 -17.69 0.74
CA THR A 131 -6.02 -17.03 1.82
C THR A 131 -5.13 -16.03 2.53
N GLY A 132 -5.60 -14.80 2.66
CA GLY A 132 -4.85 -13.71 3.26
C GLY A 132 -5.71 -12.49 3.54
N ILE A 133 -5.21 -11.67 4.43
CA ILE A 133 -5.81 -10.38 4.77
C ILE A 133 -5.14 -9.32 3.90
N GLY A 134 -5.89 -8.71 3.00
CA GLY A 134 -5.42 -7.66 2.11
C GLY A 134 -5.43 -6.29 2.76
N TYR A 135 -4.49 -5.46 2.37
CA TYR A 135 -4.40 -4.05 2.74
C TYR A 135 -4.06 -3.22 1.51
N GLY A 136 -4.79 -2.13 1.33
CA GLY A 136 -4.41 -1.06 0.43
C GLY A 136 -3.60 -0.02 1.19
N LEU A 137 -2.46 0.39 0.65
CA LEU A 137 -1.54 1.35 1.25
C LEU A 137 -1.48 2.59 0.37
N ILE A 138 -1.54 3.76 1.00
CA ILE A 138 -1.32 5.06 0.36
C ILE A 138 -0.19 5.73 1.13
N ALA A 139 0.91 6.08 0.46
CA ALA A 139 2.09 6.62 1.10
C ALA A 139 2.74 7.73 0.27
N ASP A 140 3.25 8.75 0.96
CA ASP A 140 4.13 9.74 0.36
C ASP A 140 5.49 9.11 0.06
N ILE A 141 6.08 9.43 -1.06
CA ILE A 141 7.41 8.97 -1.41
C ILE A 141 8.42 10.04 -0.97
N GLY A 142 9.32 9.64 -0.10
CA GLY A 142 10.40 10.48 0.38
C GLY A 142 11.67 9.67 0.65
N ALA A 143 12.67 10.34 1.18
CA ALA A 143 13.96 9.74 1.48
C ALA A 143 14.59 10.36 2.72
N ILE A 144 15.47 9.60 3.37
CA ILE A 144 16.44 10.07 4.37
C ILE A 144 17.82 9.78 3.78
N GLY A 145 18.56 10.80 3.39
CA GLY A 145 19.76 10.64 2.59
C GLY A 145 19.46 9.87 1.30
N GLU A 146 20.17 8.77 1.05
CA GLU A 146 19.95 7.92 -0.12
C GLU A 146 18.84 6.87 0.06
N GLN A 147 18.41 6.64 1.29
CA GLN A 147 17.40 5.63 1.60
C GLN A 147 15.99 6.13 1.26
N ARG A 148 15.26 5.34 0.48
CA ARG A 148 13.83 5.58 0.21
C ARG A 148 13.02 5.20 1.44
N VAL A 149 12.32 6.17 2.00
CA VAL A 149 11.49 5.99 3.20
C VAL A 149 10.07 6.45 2.87
N PRO A 150 9.18 5.53 2.48
CA PRO A 150 7.79 5.89 2.25
C PRO A 150 7.11 6.26 3.58
N LEU A 151 6.36 7.36 3.59
CA LEU A 151 5.62 7.81 4.75
C LEU A 151 4.13 7.48 4.57
N LEU A 152 3.66 6.50 5.33
CA LEU A 152 2.30 6.01 5.24
C LEU A 152 1.29 7.13 5.50
N ARG A 153 0.33 7.30 4.58
CA ARG A 153 -0.75 8.28 4.64
C ARG A 153 -2.07 7.64 5.08
N ALA A 154 -2.35 6.46 4.55
CA ALA A 154 -3.55 5.72 4.90
C ALA A 154 -3.40 4.22 4.64
N ILE A 155 -4.18 3.46 5.40
CA ILE A 155 -4.39 2.03 5.21
C ILE A 155 -5.87 1.80 4.89
N VAL A 156 -6.16 0.97 3.90
CA VAL A 156 -7.49 0.45 3.60
C VAL A 156 -7.47 -1.04 3.87
N ARG A 157 -8.13 -1.47 4.92
CA ARG A 157 -8.25 -2.91 5.23
C ARG A 157 -9.46 -3.49 4.49
N GLY A 158 -9.37 -4.73 4.05
CA GLY A 158 -10.53 -5.53 3.64
C GLY A 158 -11.53 -5.61 4.79
N GLU A 159 -12.80 -5.28 4.54
CA GLU A 159 -13.80 -5.14 5.62
C GLU A 159 -14.44 -6.47 6.00
N THR A 160 -14.54 -7.38 5.05
CA THR A 160 -15.30 -8.63 5.24
C THR A 160 -14.50 -9.85 4.85
N ALA A 161 -14.89 -10.98 5.41
CA ALA A 161 -14.30 -12.28 5.11
C ALA A 161 -14.41 -12.70 3.63
N GLY A 162 -15.15 -11.98 2.81
CA GLY A 162 -15.39 -12.30 1.40
C GLY A 162 -14.91 -11.25 0.39
N GLU A 163 -14.26 -10.18 0.84
CA GLU A 163 -13.84 -9.11 -0.08
C GLU A 163 -12.79 -9.58 -1.07
N SER A 164 -13.04 -9.32 -2.35
CA SER A 164 -12.08 -9.64 -3.40
C SER A 164 -10.94 -8.64 -3.45
N GLU A 165 -9.79 -9.07 -3.97
CA GLU A 165 -8.63 -8.21 -4.24
C GLU A 165 -9.01 -7.00 -5.10
N THR A 166 -9.84 -7.21 -6.13
CA THR A 166 -10.35 -6.15 -7.02
C THR A 166 -11.20 -5.12 -6.27
N THR A 167 -12.04 -5.57 -5.34
CA THR A 167 -12.89 -4.68 -4.54
C THR A 167 -12.02 -3.82 -3.61
N LEU A 168 -11.04 -4.44 -2.93
CA LEU A 168 -10.09 -3.73 -2.08
C LEU A 168 -9.28 -2.71 -2.90
N GLN A 169 -8.82 -3.08 -4.10
CA GLN A 169 -8.10 -2.19 -5.00
C GLN A 169 -8.93 -0.97 -5.37
N ARG A 170 -10.19 -1.18 -5.78
CA ARG A 170 -11.11 -0.07 -6.11
C ARG A 170 -11.33 0.87 -4.92
N ARG A 171 -11.52 0.33 -3.71
CA ARG A 171 -11.66 1.14 -2.50
C ARG A 171 -10.40 1.93 -2.19
N THR A 172 -9.22 1.34 -2.39
CA THR A 172 -7.94 2.01 -2.18
C THR A 172 -7.74 3.14 -3.19
N LEU A 173 -8.04 2.92 -4.46
CA LEU A 173 -7.98 3.94 -5.51
C LEU A 173 -8.95 5.09 -5.23
N ASN A 174 -10.19 4.80 -4.87
CA ASN A 174 -11.19 5.82 -4.51
C ASN A 174 -10.77 6.66 -3.30
N LYS A 175 -10.11 6.03 -2.31
CA LYS A 175 -9.56 6.75 -1.16
C LYS A 175 -8.38 7.62 -1.58
N ALA A 176 -7.48 7.10 -2.41
CA ALA A 176 -6.35 7.86 -2.95
C ALA A 176 -6.80 9.09 -3.73
N ALA A 177 -7.81 8.94 -4.61
CA ALA A 177 -8.36 10.04 -5.40
C ALA A 177 -8.85 11.21 -4.52
N LYS A 178 -9.46 10.90 -3.36
CA LYS A 178 -9.94 11.91 -2.40
C LYS A 178 -8.82 12.57 -1.59
N MET A 179 -7.66 11.94 -1.53
CA MET A 179 -6.53 12.41 -0.69
C MET A 179 -5.44 13.12 -1.49
N LEU A 180 -5.45 12.99 -2.82
CA LEU A 180 -4.46 13.64 -3.67
C LEU A 180 -4.66 15.15 -3.69
N LYS A 181 -3.56 15.89 -3.52
CA LYS A 181 -3.50 17.34 -3.62
C LYS A 181 -3.17 17.77 -5.05
N GLU A 182 -3.27 19.07 -5.33
CA GLU A 182 -3.05 19.61 -6.67
C GLU A 182 -1.62 19.44 -7.18
N ASP A 183 -0.64 19.44 -6.29
CA ASP A 183 0.78 19.26 -6.59
C ASP A 183 1.24 17.81 -6.51
N GLU A 184 0.30 16.85 -6.43
CA GLU A 184 0.60 15.43 -6.26
C GLU A 184 0.24 14.60 -7.49
N VAL A 185 1.02 13.55 -7.72
CA VAL A 185 0.82 12.53 -8.74
C VAL A 185 0.81 11.14 -8.12
N SER A 186 -0.20 10.34 -8.40
CA SER A 186 -0.24 8.97 -7.90
C SER A 186 0.60 8.02 -8.76
N ILE A 187 1.28 7.09 -8.10
CA ILE A 187 2.12 6.09 -8.77
C ILE A 187 1.53 4.71 -8.54
N HIS A 188 1.37 3.96 -9.63
CA HIS A 188 0.79 2.63 -9.63
C HIS A 188 1.70 1.61 -10.30
N ASP A 189 1.75 0.40 -9.75
CA ASP A 189 2.41 -0.75 -10.39
C ASP A 189 1.50 -1.34 -11.49
N ALA A 190 2.08 -2.21 -12.31
CA ALA A 190 1.41 -2.90 -13.44
C ALA A 190 0.24 -3.81 -13.02
N GLY A 191 0.00 -3.98 -11.74
CA GLY A 191 -1.17 -4.67 -11.20
C GLY A 191 -2.46 -3.88 -11.30
N VAL A 192 -2.38 -2.55 -11.43
CA VAL A 192 -3.54 -1.65 -11.52
C VAL A 192 -3.79 -1.31 -12.98
N SER A 193 -5.01 -1.53 -13.46
CA SER A 193 -5.38 -1.20 -14.84
C SER A 193 -5.69 0.29 -14.99
N LEU A 194 -5.38 0.84 -16.18
CA LEU A 194 -5.73 2.24 -16.51
C LEU A 194 -7.22 2.51 -16.38
N ARG A 195 -8.06 1.51 -16.68
CA ARG A 195 -9.50 1.60 -16.53
C ARG A 195 -9.91 1.83 -15.07
N GLU A 196 -9.34 1.08 -14.13
CA GLU A 196 -9.63 1.24 -12.70
C GLU A 196 -9.19 2.61 -12.16
N ILE A 197 -8.03 3.10 -12.61
CA ILE A 197 -7.55 4.45 -12.27
C ILE A 197 -8.53 5.53 -12.78
N HIS A 198 -8.99 5.36 -14.01
CA HIS A 198 -9.97 6.28 -14.62
C HIS A 198 -11.33 6.22 -13.93
N GLU A 199 -11.84 5.02 -13.63
CA GLU A 199 -13.09 4.82 -12.88
C GLU A 199 -13.03 5.44 -11.48
N ALA A 200 -11.87 5.42 -10.83
CA ALA A 200 -11.62 6.08 -9.54
C ALA A 200 -11.48 7.61 -9.65
N ARG A 201 -11.46 8.16 -10.87
CA ARG A 201 -11.29 9.60 -11.17
C ARG A 201 -9.99 10.18 -10.59
N ILE A 202 -8.91 9.43 -10.65
CA ILE A 202 -7.59 9.93 -10.25
C ILE A 202 -7.12 10.94 -11.30
N PRO A 203 -6.90 12.21 -10.93
CA PRO A 203 -6.68 13.27 -11.91
C PRO A 203 -5.30 13.21 -12.56
N ARG A 204 -4.30 12.78 -11.82
CA ARG A 204 -2.89 12.72 -12.26
C ARG A 204 -2.26 11.44 -11.76
N PHE A 205 -1.69 10.68 -12.69
CA PHE A 205 -1.06 9.41 -12.33
C PHE A 205 0.07 9.03 -13.27
N VAL A 206 0.99 8.23 -12.75
CA VAL A 206 1.97 7.46 -13.50
C VAL A 206 1.72 6.00 -13.20
N ALA A 207 1.45 5.20 -14.23
CA ALA A 207 1.20 3.78 -14.07
C ALA A 207 2.17 2.96 -14.90
N ARG A 208 2.91 2.09 -14.24
CA ARG A 208 3.74 1.10 -14.92
C ARG A 208 2.84 0.18 -15.74
N GLN A 209 3.19 -0.01 -17.00
CA GLN A 209 2.46 -0.91 -17.87
C GLN A 209 3.23 -2.19 -18.13
N ARG A 210 2.52 -3.27 -18.43
CA ARG A 210 3.13 -4.52 -18.86
C ARG A 210 3.78 -4.33 -20.23
N SER A 211 4.89 -5.02 -20.48
CA SER A 211 5.61 -4.95 -21.77
C SER A 211 4.75 -5.34 -22.99
N ASN A 212 3.67 -6.08 -22.77
CA ASN A 212 2.74 -6.49 -23.81
C ASN A 212 1.50 -5.61 -23.93
N ILE A 213 1.50 -4.41 -23.36
CA ILE A 213 0.37 -3.49 -23.44
C ILE A 213 0.06 -3.15 -24.91
N THR A 214 -1.21 -3.00 -25.18
CA THR A 214 -1.72 -2.54 -26.45
C THR A 214 -2.76 -1.46 -26.17
N GLY A 215 -2.54 -0.29 -26.69
CA GLY A 215 -3.48 0.83 -26.66
C GLY A 215 -4.23 0.98 -27.98
N ARG A 216 -5.09 1.99 -28.02
CA ARG A 216 -5.74 2.44 -29.24
C ARG A 216 -5.71 3.96 -29.30
N ARG A 217 -5.55 4.51 -30.50
CA ARG A 217 -5.60 5.95 -30.71
C ARG A 217 -7.02 6.47 -30.40
N ASN A 218 -7.10 7.66 -29.89
CA ASN A 218 -8.39 8.35 -29.72
C ASN A 218 -8.96 8.87 -31.04
N THR A 219 -8.07 9.09 -32.03
CA THR A 219 -8.46 9.54 -33.37
C THR A 219 -9.08 8.38 -34.12
N LEU A 220 -10.32 8.52 -34.51
CA LEU A 220 -11.02 7.52 -35.32
C LEU A 220 -10.54 7.61 -36.77
N PRO A 221 -10.36 6.48 -37.48
CA PRO A 221 -10.10 6.49 -38.90
C PRO A 221 -11.31 7.04 -39.65
N LEU A 222 -11.04 7.66 -40.81
CA LEU A 222 -12.11 8.16 -41.68
C LEU A 222 -13.07 7.03 -42.02
N TYR A 223 -14.35 7.29 -41.85
CA TYR A 223 -15.39 6.34 -42.21
C TYR A 223 -15.48 6.23 -43.74
N ARG A 224 -15.25 5.05 -44.26
CA ARG A 224 -15.35 4.77 -45.72
C ARG A 224 -16.59 3.93 -46.04
N SER A 225 -16.82 2.82 -45.33
CA SER A 225 -17.99 1.95 -45.49
C SER A 225 -18.04 0.90 -44.37
N GLY A 226 -19.19 0.24 -44.17
CA GLY A 226 -19.37 -0.84 -43.23
C GLY A 226 -19.66 -0.37 -41.79
N ARG A 227 -19.19 -1.12 -40.79
CA ARG A 227 -19.40 -0.81 -39.38
C ARG A 227 -18.47 0.31 -38.91
N ARG A 228 -19.04 1.37 -38.31
CA ARG A 228 -18.25 2.44 -37.73
C ARG A 228 -17.28 1.92 -36.68
N HIS A 229 -16.03 2.36 -36.76
CA HIS A 229 -15.02 2.05 -35.75
C HIS A 229 -15.37 2.73 -34.43
N LYS A 230 -15.29 1.98 -33.33
CA LYS A 230 -15.46 2.54 -31.97
C LYS A 230 -14.16 3.13 -31.42
N PHE A 231 -13.01 2.70 -31.95
CA PHE A 231 -11.69 3.08 -31.47
C PHE A 231 -10.76 3.26 -32.67
N GLY A 232 -9.73 4.07 -32.48
CA GLY A 232 -8.68 4.27 -33.47
C GLY A 232 -7.74 3.07 -33.64
N GLU A 233 -6.67 3.28 -34.36
CA GLU A 233 -5.66 2.27 -34.65
C GLU A 233 -5.03 1.68 -33.40
N ILE A 234 -4.56 0.44 -33.53
CA ILE A 234 -3.85 -0.27 -32.47
C ILE A 234 -2.43 0.28 -32.36
N VAL A 235 -2.04 0.69 -31.15
CA VAL A 235 -0.70 1.16 -30.80
C VAL A 235 -0.02 0.16 -29.88
N ARG A 236 1.20 -0.24 -30.21
CA ARG A 236 2.07 -1.14 -29.42
C ARG A 236 3.36 -0.41 -29.10
N PRO A 237 3.60 -0.01 -27.85
CA PRO A 237 4.84 0.68 -27.47
C PRO A 237 6.10 -0.17 -27.66
N LEU A 238 5.98 -1.49 -27.48
CA LEU A 238 7.09 -2.43 -27.60
C LEU A 238 6.77 -3.57 -28.57
N ALA A 239 7.78 -4.05 -29.29
CA ALA A 239 7.68 -5.28 -30.06
C ALA A 239 7.43 -6.48 -29.13
N ARG A 240 6.69 -7.49 -29.63
CA ARG A 240 6.41 -8.72 -28.87
C ARG A 240 6.42 -9.95 -29.74
N LYS A 241 6.72 -11.10 -29.14
CA LYS A 241 6.55 -12.40 -29.79
C LYS A 241 5.17 -12.99 -29.48
N ARG A 242 4.46 -13.48 -30.50
CA ARG A 242 3.22 -14.24 -30.34
C ARG A 242 3.21 -15.41 -31.34
N ALA A 243 3.03 -16.63 -30.84
CA ALA A 243 3.04 -17.84 -31.67
C ALA A 243 4.25 -17.90 -32.62
N GLY A 244 5.46 -17.65 -32.11
CA GLY A 244 6.71 -17.67 -32.89
C GLY A 244 6.94 -16.45 -33.81
N LYS A 245 5.95 -15.61 -34.07
CA LYS A 245 6.07 -14.41 -34.90
C LYS A 245 6.40 -13.17 -34.10
N VAL A 246 7.29 -12.33 -34.62
CA VAL A 246 7.56 -11.01 -34.05
C VAL A 246 6.51 -10.02 -34.56
N ILE A 247 5.78 -9.40 -33.65
CA ILE A 247 4.89 -8.28 -33.96
C ILE A 247 5.67 -7.01 -33.61
N ALA A 248 5.93 -6.17 -34.58
CA ALA A 248 6.70 -4.94 -34.41
C ALA A 248 5.99 -3.94 -33.46
N ALA A 249 6.76 -3.07 -32.83
CA ALA A 249 6.24 -1.87 -32.19
C ALA A 249 5.59 -0.97 -33.23
N SER A 250 4.61 -0.17 -32.81
CA SER A 250 4.08 0.89 -33.66
C SER A 250 5.10 2.02 -33.80
N PRO A 251 5.07 2.79 -34.94
CA PRO A 251 5.92 3.95 -35.10
C PRO A 251 5.83 4.93 -33.94
N THR A 252 6.92 5.64 -33.67
CA THR A 252 7.08 6.57 -32.52
C THR A 252 6.49 7.97 -32.77
N ASP A 253 5.78 8.19 -33.85
CA ASP A 253 5.05 9.42 -34.16
C ASP A 253 3.84 9.69 -33.26
N CYS A 254 3.85 9.03 -32.12
CA CYS A 254 2.72 8.98 -31.19
C CYS A 254 2.98 9.75 -29.90
N VAL A 255 3.76 10.80 -29.96
CA VAL A 255 3.91 11.73 -28.83
C VAL A 255 2.99 12.92 -29.00
#